data_dce41aef09d60f54078376a898dba3e6
#
_entry.id   dce41aef09d60f54078376a898dba3e6
#
_cell.length_a   1.000
_cell.length_b   1.000
_cell.length_c   1.000
_cell.angle_alpha   90.00
_cell.angle_beta   90.00
_cell.angle_gamma   90.00
#
_symmetry.space_group_name_H-M   'P 1'
#
loop_
_entity.id
_entity.type
_entity.pdbx_description
1 polymer ?
#
loop_
_entity_poly.entity_id
_entity_poly.type
_entity_poly.pdbx_seq_one_letter_code
_entity_poly.pdbx_strand_id
1 'polypeptide(L)'
;MTAAIRFNSVTPNLLVRDVATSLAFYRDVLGFQTKETVPEAAPFVFVMLERDGTLVFLNDRKAAAHEYPPAASMAPGGTVAMFFIVNGVDDLHAAVAPKANVIMPLKTQFYGMREFAITDPDNHIITFAERVSEG
;
A
#
# COMPACT_ATOMS: atom_id res chain seq x y z
N MET A 1 33.17 16.00 11.25
CA MET A 1 31.90 16.73 11.38
C MET A 1 30.71 15.78 11.25
N THR A 2 29.78 15.85 12.16
CA THR A 2 28.62 14.96 12.19
C THR A 2 27.41 15.68 11.60
N ALA A 3 26.75 15.04 10.61
CA ALA A 3 25.50 15.56 10.09
C ALA A 3 24.38 15.41 11.12
N ALA A 4 23.47 16.36 11.15
CA ALA A 4 22.27 16.24 11.99
C ALA A 4 21.40 15.09 11.50
N ILE A 5 20.85 14.31 12.43
CA ILE A 5 19.91 13.24 12.10
C ILE A 5 18.61 13.88 11.61
N ARG A 6 18.08 13.38 10.49
CA ARG A 6 16.83 13.86 9.92
C ARG A 6 16.09 12.71 9.26
N PHE A 7 14.81 12.55 9.60
CA PHE A 7 13.92 11.62 8.90
C PHE A 7 13.28 12.37 7.74
N ASN A 8 13.37 11.81 6.54
CA ASN A 8 12.85 12.47 5.34
C ASN A 8 11.53 11.90 4.85
N SER A 9 11.35 10.59 4.93
CA SER A 9 10.13 9.96 4.48
C SER A 9 10.06 8.51 4.97
N VAL A 10 8.91 7.90 4.79
CA VAL A 10 8.75 6.46 4.95
C VAL A 10 7.97 5.93 3.75
N THR A 11 8.39 4.79 3.22
CA THR A 11 7.71 4.12 2.11
C THR A 11 7.37 2.71 2.54
N PRO A 12 6.09 2.29 2.42
CA PRO A 12 5.74 0.91 2.67
C PRO A 12 6.47 -0.01 1.69
N ASN A 13 7.19 -0.99 2.21
CA ASN A 13 7.87 -2.00 1.42
C ASN A 13 7.18 -3.33 1.72
N LEU A 14 6.22 -3.69 0.89
CA LEU A 14 5.34 -4.82 1.14
C LEU A 14 5.99 -6.12 0.68
N LEU A 15 6.15 -7.05 1.61
CA LEU A 15 6.68 -8.37 1.31
C LEU A 15 5.50 -9.26 0.90
N VAL A 16 5.48 -9.66 -0.37
CA VAL A 16 4.31 -10.30 -0.97
C VAL A 16 4.62 -11.72 -1.42
N ARG A 17 3.57 -12.56 -1.50
CA ARG A 17 3.70 -13.95 -1.95
C ARG A 17 3.97 -14.01 -3.45
N ASP A 18 3.32 -13.16 -4.23
CA ASP A 18 3.39 -13.14 -5.68
C ASP A 18 3.35 -11.71 -6.18
N VAL A 19 4.49 -11.22 -6.66
CA VAL A 19 4.62 -9.83 -7.11
C VAL A 19 3.65 -9.53 -8.25
N ALA A 20 3.45 -10.47 -9.19
CA ALA A 20 2.55 -10.25 -10.32
C ALA A 20 1.11 -10.01 -9.88
N THR A 21 0.62 -10.79 -8.91
CA THR A 21 -0.74 -10.64 -8.36
C THR A 21 -0.89 -9.30 -7.65
N SER A 22 0.09 -8.93 -6.82
CA SER A 22 0.05 -7.66 -6.10
C SER A 22 0.18 -6.47 -7.04
N LEU A 23 1.06 -6.57 -8.05
CA LEU A 23 1.20 -5.52 -9.06
C LEU A 23 -0.12 -5.27 -9.78
N ALA A 24 -0.80 -6.33 -10.21
CA ALA A 24 -2.09 -6.21 -10.87
C ALA A 24 -3.12 -5.49 -9.98
N PHE A 25 -3.14 -5.81 -8.70
CA PHE A 25 -4.05 -5.18 -7.74
C PHE A 25 -3.76 -3.68 -7.60
N TYR A 26 -2.51 -3.32 -7.31
CA TYR A 26 -2.16 -1.91 -7.09
C TYR A 26 -2.30 -1.08 -8.36
N ARG A 27 -2.02 -1.67 -9.52
CA ARG A 27 -2.17 -0.99 -10.80
C ARG A 27 -3.63 -0.86 -11.22
N ASP A 28 -4.35 -1.98 -11.25
CA ASP A 28 -5.69 -2.05 -11.86
C ASP A 28 -6.80 -1.63 -10.91
N VAL A 29 -6.65 -1.84 -9.61
CA VAL A 29 -7.64 -1.45 -8.60
C VAL A 29 -7.33 -0.06 -8.03
N LEU A 30 -6.06 0.18 -7.66
CA LEU A 30 -5.68 1.41 -6.96
C LEU A 30 -5.02 2.46 -7.87
N GLY A 31 -4.79 2.15 -9.14
CA GLY A 31 -4.30 3.14 -10.10
C GLY A 31 -2.85 3.55 -9.93
N PHE A 32 -2.02 2.73 -9.29
CA PHE A 32 -0.59 3.00 -9.19
C PHE A 32 0.10 2.69 -10.51
N GLN A 33 1.15 3.43 -10.81
CA GLN A 33 1.99 3.21 -11.97
C GLN A 33 3.33 2.63 -11.55
N THR A 34 3.89 1.74 -12.40
CA THR A 34 5.21 1.17 -12.19
C THR A 34 6.27 2.21 -12.52
N LYS A 35 7.17 2.48 -11.57
CA LYS A 35 8.29 3.40 -11.75
C LYS A 35 9.57 2.66 -12.07
N GLU A 36 9.86 1.59 -11.32
CA GLU A 36 11.07 0.80 -11.49
C GLU A 36 10.76 -0.66 -11.17
N THR A 37 11.50 -1.57 -11.79
CA THR A 37 11.39 -3.00 -11.54
C THR A 37 12.77 -3.64 -11.44
N VAL A 38 12.85 -4.75 -10.69
CA VAL A 38 14.03 -5.59 -10.63
C VAL A 38 13.59 -7.04 -10.76
N PRO A 39 14.08 -7.80 -11.74
CA PRO A 39 14.89 -7.38 -12.88
C PRO A 39 14.09 -6.46 -13.81
N GLU A 40 14.72 -5.97 -14.85
CA GLU A 40 14.07 -5.07 -15.78
C GLU A 40 12.87 -5.69 -16.49
N ALA A 41 12.95 -6.99 -16.81
CA ALA A 41 11.85 -7.75 -17.42
C ALA A 41 11.26 -8.74 -16.41
N ALA A 42 9.95 -9.00 -16.53
CA ALA A 42 9.24 -9.95 -15.65
C ALA A 42 9.80 -11.38 -15.81
N PRO A 43 9.71 -12.24 -14.78
CA PRO A 43 9.06 -11.98 -13.50
C PRO A 43 9.89 -11.09 -12.59
N PHE A 44 9.22 -10.16 -11.90
CA PHE A 44 9.89 -9.18 -11.03
C PHE A 44 10.05 -9.73 -9.61
N VAL A 45 11.14 -9.34 -8.94
CA VAL A 45 11.31 -9.57 -7.50
C VAL A 45 11.08 -8.30 -6.72
N PHE A 46 11.16 -7.14 -7.37
CA PHE A 46 10.91 -5.84 -6.75
C PHE A 46 10.22 -4.91 -7.74
N VAL A 47 9.23 -4.16 -7.26
CA VAL A 47 8.53 -3.15 -8.06
C VAL A 47 8.35 -1.89 -7.21
N MET A 48 8.73 -0.75 -7.77
CA MET A 48 8.43 0.57 -7.19
C MET A 48 7.20 1.12 -7.88
N LEU A 49 6.16 1.38 -7.09
CA LEU A 49 4.88 1.91 -7.56
C LEU A 49 4.68 3.33 -7.08
N GLU A 50 4.00 4.13 -7.90
CA GLU A 50 3.69 5.51 -7.57
C GLU A 50 2.28 5.88 -8.02
N ARG A 51 1.58 6.63 -7.18
CA ARG A 51 0.38 7.37 -7.56
C ARG A 51 0.43 8.74 -6.90
N ASP A 52 0.37 9.81 -7.72
CA ASP A 52 0.36 11.20 -7.25
C ASP A 52 1.49 11.51 -6.27
N GLY A 53 2.69 10.98 -6.53
CA GLY A 53 3.85 11.17 -5.67
C GLY A 53 3.93 10.24 -4.47
N THR A 54 2.89 9.45 -4.24
CA THR A 54 2.86 8.46 -3.15
C THR A 54 3.49 7.15 -3.62
N LEU A 55 4.46 6.64 -2.87
CA LEU A 55 5.21 5.44 -3.24
C LEU A 55 4.79 4.23 -2.42
N VAL A 56 4.76 3.08 -3.08
CA VAL A 56 4.62 1.77 -2.46
C VAL A 56 5.58 0.82 -3.17
N PHE A 57 6.33 0.02 -2.41
CA PHE A 57 7.20 -1.01 -2.97
C PHE A 57 6.57 -2.38 -2.81
N LEU A 58 6.75 -3.23 -3.81
CA LEU A 58 6.41 -4.65 -3.74
C LEU A 58 7.71 -5.44 -3.80
N ASN A 59 7.87 -6.39 -2.88
CA ASN A 59 9.08 -7.18 -2.76
C ASN A 59 8.69 -8.65 -2.66
N ASP A 60 9.29 -9.49 -3.49
CA ASP A 60 9.05 -10.93 -3.38
C ASP A 60 9.50 -11.40 -2.00
N ARG A 61 8.59 -12.01 -1.25
CA ARG A 61 8.83 -12.42 0.12
C ARG A 61 10.03 -13.35 0.27
N LYS A 62 10.18 -14.30 -0.64
CA LYS A 62 11.29 -15.26 -0.58
C LYS A 62 12.63 -14.58 -0.86
N ALA A 63 12.67 -13.70 -1.85
CA ALA A 63 13.87 -12.93 -2.16
C ALA A 63 14.22 -11.98 -1.00
N ALA A 64 13.21 -11.32 -0.44
CA ALA A 64 13.40 -10.37 0.67
C ALA A 64 13.95 -11.04 1.93
N ALA A 65 13.68 -12.33 2.13
CA ALA A 65 14.19 -13.06 3.31
C ALA A 65 15.70 -13.12 3.37
N HIS A 66 16.39 -12.92 2.25
CA HIS A 66 17.87 -12.84 2.24
C HIS A 66 18.37 -11.57 2.93
N GLU A 67 17.63 -10.48 2.83
CA GLU A 67 17.98 -9.22 3.47
C GLU A 67 17.28 -9.03 4.82
N TYR A 68 16.07 -9.57 4.94
CA TYR A 68 15.26 -9.49 6.16
C TYR A 68 14.95 -10.89 6.66
N PRO A 69 15.91 -11.56 7.36
CA PRO A 69 15.73 -12.95 7.77
C PRO A 69 14.41 -13.29 8.47
N PRO A 70 13.82 -12.39 9.30
CA PRO A 70 12.51 -12.69 9.90
C PRO A 70 11.40 -12.93 8.89
N ALA A 71 11.52 -12.38 7.67
CA ALA A 71 10.51 -12.55 6.63
C ALA A 71 10.32 -14.01 6.22
N ALA A 72 11.32 -14.87 6.44
CA ALA A 72 11.25 -16.28 6.08
C ALA A 72 10.15 -17.02 6.84
N SER A 73 9.84 -16.60 8.07
CA SER A 73 8.88 -17.28 8.93
C SER A 73 7.60 -16.48 9.20
N MET A 74 7.53 -15.23 8.76
CA MET A 74 6.36 -14.38 8.99
C MET A 74 5.38 -14.50 7.84
N ALA A 75 4.08 -14.62 8.17
CA ALA A 75 3.03 -14.55 7.16
C ALA A 75 2.92 -13.13 6.60
N PRO A 76 2.63 -12.97 5.30
CA PRO A 76 2.35 -11.64 4.74
C PRO A 76 1.12 -11.01 5.36
N GLY A 77 1.04 -9.68 5.25
CA GLY A 77 -0.06 -8.90 5.80
C GLY A 77 0.17 -8.58 7.26
N GLY A 78 -0.91 -8.33 7.96
CA GLY A 78 -0.79 -8.35 9.37
C GLY A 78 -1.11 -7.08 10.14
N THR A 79 -0.19 -6.70 11.02
CA THR A 79 -0.45 -5.78 12.13
C THR A 79 -0.20 -4.32 11.79
N VAL A 80 0.30 -4.02 10.59
CA VAL A 80 0.50 -2.64 10.14
C VAL A 80 -0.58 -2.31 9.11
N ALA A 81 -1.32 -1.24 9.35
CA ALA A 81 -2.29 -0.72 8.38
C ALA A 81 -1.71 0.51 7.72
N MET A 82 -1.82 0.59 6.39
CA MET A 82 -1.46 1.80 5.67
C MET A 82 -2.62 2.77 5.72
N PHE A 83 -2.32 4.03 5.98
CA PHE A 83 -3.33 5.07 6.10
C PHE A 83 -3.01 6.16 5.08
N PHE A 84 -3.78 6.17 3.99
CA PHE A 84 -3.59 7.16 2.93
C PHE A 84 -4.55 8.32 3.16
N ILE A 85 -4.02 9.53 3.18
CA ILE A 85 -4.84 10.74 3.13
C ILE A 85 -5.07 11.06 1.67
N VAL A 86 -6.33 11.18 1.27
CA VAL A 86 -6.71 11.38 -0.12
C VAL A 86 -7.67 12.56 -0.25
N ASN A 87 -7.81 13.05 -1.46
CA ASN A 87 -8.91 13.94 -1.86
C ASN A 87 -9.88 13.14 -2.71
N GLY A 88 -11.17 13.33 -2.52
CA GLY A 88 -12.18 12.62 -3.31
C GLY A 88 -12.44 11.21 -2.83
N VAL A 89 -12.54 11.00 -1.52
CA VAL A 89 -12.73 9.66 -0.95
C VAL A 89 -14.01 8.98 -1.43
N ASP A 90 -15.09 9.74 -1.65
CA ASP A 90 -16.35 9.17 -2.15
C ASP A 90 -16.17 8.61 -3.57
N ASP A 91 -15.49 9.34 -4.44
CA ASP A 91 -15.23 8.90 -5.81
C ASP A 91 -14.26 7.72 -5.82
N LEU A 92 -13.25 7.76 -4.94
CA LEU A 92 -12.32 6.65 -4.81
C LEU A 92 -13.04 5.38 -4.34
N HIS A 93 -13.93 5.51 -3.37
CA HIS A 93 -14.74 4.38 -2.89
C HIS A 93 -15.58 3.79 -4.04
N ALA A 94 -16.24 4.63 -4.82
CA ALA A 94 -17.05 4.18 -5.93
C ALA A 94 -16.24 3.40 -6.97
N ALA A 95 -14.98 3.80 -7.20
CA ALA A 95 -14.10 3.14 -8.15
C ALA A 95 -13.50 1.85 -7.61
N VAL A 96 -13.18 1.81 -6.32
CA VAL A 96 -12.40 0.72 -5.70
C VAL A 96 -13.28 -0.38 -5.12
N ALA A 97 -14.38 -0.02 -4.44
CA ALA A 97 -15.19 -0.98 -3.71
C ALA A 97 -15.68 -2.17 -4.54
N PRO A 98 -16.10 -1.99 -5.80
CA PRO A 98 -16.53 -3.14 -6.62
C PRO A 98 -15.41 -4.13 -6.93
N LYS A 99 -14.15 -3.73 -6.81
CA LYS A 99 -12.98 -4.51 -7.22
C LYS A 99 -12.13 -4.99 -6.04
N ALA A 100 -12.51 -4.65 -4.81
CA ALA A 100 -11.69 -4.92 -3.63
C ALA A 100 -12.51 -5.50 -2.50
N ASN A 101 -11.82 -6.08 -1.52
CA ASN A 101 -12.45 -6.59 -0.30
C ASN A 101 -12.55 -5.44 0.71
N VAL A 102 -13.73 -4.85 0.83
CA VAL A 102 -13.97 -3.76 1.78
C VAL A 102 -14.20 -4.35 3.16
N ILE A 103 -13.33 -4.01 4.12
CA ILE A 103 -13.42 -4.49 5.49
C ILE A 103 -13.99 -3.44 6.45
N MET A 104 -13.99 -2.17 6.06
CA MET A 104 -14.60 -1.10 6.81
C MET A 104 -15.37 -0.21 5.81
N PRO A 105 -16.70 -0.12 5.93
CA PRO A 105 -17.50 0.62 4.96
C PRO A 105 -17.23 2.12 5.05
N LEU A 106 -17.48 2.82 3.94
CA LEU A 106 -17.32 4.27 3.88
C LEU A 106 -18.24 4.96 4.87
N LYS A 107 -17.65 5.73 5.77
CA LYS A 107 -18.42 6.54 6.73
C LYS A 107 -17.57 7.69 7.24
N THR A 108 -18.23 8.70 7.77
CA THR A 108 -17.55 9.80 8.46
C THR A 108 -17.38 9.41 9.93
N GLN A 109 -16.13 9.39 10.37
CA GLN A 109 -15.79 9.07 11.75
C GLN A 109 -16.02 10.29 12.65
N PHE A 110 -16.17 10.04 13.97
CA PHE A 110 -16.41 11.11 14.93
C PHE A 110 -15.30 12.17 14.94
N TYR A 111 -14.10 11.81 14.50
CA TYR A 111 -12.95 12.73 14.49
C TYR A 111 -12.82 13.54 13.18
N GLY A 112 -13.85 13.52 12.33
CA GLY A 112 -13.92 14.41 11.16
C GLY A 112 -13.27 13.88 9.90
N MET A 113 -12.90 12.60 9.88
CA MET A 113 -12.35 11.94 8.69
C MET A 113 -13.42 11.04 8.08
N ARG A 114 -13.60 11.16 6.77
CA ARG A 114 -14.46 10.24 6.02
C ARG A 114 -13.56 9.18 5.40
N GLU A 115 -13.80 7.91 5.72
CA GLU A 115 -12.85 6.87 5.39
C GLU A 115 -13.49 5.51 5.13
N PHE A 116 -12.75 4.66 4.41
CA PHE A 116 -13.06 3.24 4.25
C PHE A 116 -11.76 2.46 4.22
N ALA A 117 -11.83 1.15 4.42
CA ALA A 117 -10.65 0.30 4.41
C ALA A 117 -10.88 -0.97 3.60
N ILE A 118 -9.82 -1.43 2.96
CA ILE A 118 -9.80 -2.66 2.16
C ILE A 118 -8.60 -3.51 2.58
N THR A 119 -8.54 -4.74 2.06
CA THR A 119 -7.33 -5.55 2.11
C THR A 119 -6.81 -5.77 0.70
N ASP A 120 -5.47 -5.91 0.59
CA ASP A 120 -4.83 -6.29 -0.65
C ASP A 120 -4.75 -7.83 -0.75
N PRO A 121 -4.17 -8.41 -1.85
CA PRO A 121 -4.10 -9.86 -2.00
C PRO A 121 -3.36 -10.61 -0.88
N ASP A 122 -2.48 -9.94 -0.15
CA ASP A 122 -1.73 -10.52 0.97
C ASP A 122 -2.27 -10.10 2.34
N ASN A 123 -3.49 -9.56 2.39
CA ASN A 123 -4.13 -9.10 3.62
C ASN A 123 -3.45 -7.90 4.29
N HIS A 124 -2.73 -7.09 3.53
CA HIS A 124 -2.32 -5.79 4.04
C HIS A 124 -3.55 -4.90 4.13
N ILE A 125 -3.71 -4.23 5.26
CA ILE A 125 -4.85 -3.34 5.51
C ILE A 125 -4.55 -1.97 4.94
N ILE A 126 -5.47 -1.43 4.15
CA ILE A 126 -5.31 -0.13 3.50
C ILE A 126 -6.53 0.72 3.83
N THR A 127 -6.32 1.84 4.52
CA THR A 127 -7.36 2.82 4.81
C THR A 127 -7.16 4.04 3.92
N PHE A 128 -8.24 4.55 3.36
CA PHE A 128 -8.27 5.81 2.61
C PHE A 128 -9.15 6.79 3.38
N ALA A 129 -8.64 7.98 3.63
CA ALA A 129 -9.31 8.95 4.49
C ALA A 129 -9.19 10.36 3.93
N GLU A 130 -10.26 11.13 4.09
CA GLU A 130 -10.30 12.54 3.71
C GLU A 130 -10.92 13.34 4.85
N ARG A 131 -10.28 14.46 5.20
CA ARG A 131 -10.84 15.33 6.22
C ARG A 131 -12.04 16.07 5.63
N VAL A 132 -13.19 15.96 6.30
CA VAL A 132 -14.44 16.58 5.84
C VAL A 132 -15.02 17.56 6.86
N SER A 133 -14.47 17.56 8.11
CA SER A 133 -14.91 18.53 9.13
C SER A 133 -13.79 18.66 10.17
N GLU A 134 -13.97 19.62 11.09
CA GLU A 134 -12.98 19.87 12.15
C GLU A 134 -13.01 18.81 13.27
N GLY A 135 -13.84 17.85 13.16
CA GLY A 135 -13.89 16.77 14.10
C GLY A 135 -15.10 16.79 14.99
#